data_a05d9e30507a75677c15a8514b2cd7a2
#
_entry.id   a05d9e30507a75677c15a8514b2cd7a2
#
_cell.length_a   1.000
_cell.length_b   1.000
_cell.length_c   1.000
_cell.angle_alpha   90.00
_cell.angle_beta   90.00
_cell.angle_gamma   90.00
#
_symmetry.space_group_name_H-M   'P 1'
#
loop_
_entity.id
_entity.type
_entity.pdbx_description
1 polymer ?
#
loop_
_entity_poly.entity_id
_entity_poly.type
_entity_poly.pdbx_seq_one_letter_code
_entity_poly.pdbx_strand_id
1 'polypeptide(L)'
;MKATTLLLTTAALVTSVASYAGEAKIKWGDLNDYADARPANEVKKPFHERLVKRFDEHFNYEAQNNLPDGYVFNAEIKDLDLAGDVRYGMNEFRVMKPIYIPRIEFTYSLTDKDGKVLSEGNVDIKDMGYMDRMASIHSDKQFYYDFRLISSWFQDTLYPELGIEPKKKYR
;
A
#
# COMPACT_ATOMS: atom_id res chain seq x y z
N MET A 1 -9.46 23.13 -70.09
CA MET A 1 -9.58 23.53 -68.68
C MET A 1 -9.51 22.26 -67.84
N LYS A 2 -8.41 22.04 -67.13
CA LYS A 2 -8.20 20.84 -66.26
C LYS A 2 -8.44 21.29 -64.83
N ALA A 3 -9.48 20.75 -64.19
CA ALA A 3 -9.77 20.99 -62.79
C ALA A 3 -8.92 20.02 -61.93
N THR A 4 -8.05 20.55 -61.07
CA THR A 4 -7.24 19.80 -60.15
C THR A 4 -7.98 19.74 -58.80
N THR A 5 -8.48 18.58 -58.46
CA THR A 5 -9.15 18.34 -57.15
C THR A 5 -8.08 18.09 -56.07
N LEU A 6 -7.99 18.97 -55.09
CA LEU A 6 -7.10 18.89 -53.96
C LEU A 6 -7.81 18.06 -52.85
N LEU A 7 -7.33 16.83 -52.56
CA LEU A 7 -7.77 16.02 -51.44
C LEU A 7 -7.07 16.50 -50.17
N LEU A 8 -7.80 17.11 -49.22
CA LEU A 8 -7.31 17.39 -47.89
C LEU A 8 -7.54 16.12 -47.01
N THR A 9 -6.46 15.43 -46.70
CA THR A 9 -6.46 14.36 -45.69
C THR A 9 -6.26 14.97 -44.31
N THR A 10 -7.32 15.04 -43.51
CA THR A 10 -7.25 15.37 -42.10
C THR A 10 -6.73 14.16 -41.31
N ALA A 11 -5.48 14.23 -40.86
CA ALA A 11 -4.93 13.28 -39.92
C ALA A 11 -5.50 13.57 -38.52
N ALA A 12 -6.41 12.71 -38.04
CA ALA A 12 -6.88 12.75 -36.66
C ALA A 12 -5.74 12.24 -35.76
N LEU A 13 -5.14 13.15 -34.97
CA LEU A 13 -4.25 12.77 -33.86
C LEU A 13 -5.13 12.10 -32.78
N VAL A 14 -5.07 10.80 -32.71
CA VAL A 14 -5.59 10.04 -31.55
C VAL A 14 -4.56 10.19 -30.44
N THR A 15 -4.74 11.18 -29.56
CA THR A 15 -4.01 11.25 -28.30
C THR A 15 -4.55 10.13 -27.41
N SER A 16 -3.79 9.05 -27.27
CA SER A 16 -4.04 8.02 -26.27
C SER A 16 -3.89 8.68 -24.89
N VAL A 17 -5.00 8.97 -24.24
CA VAL A 17 -5.00 9.32 -22.82
C VAL A 17 -4.58 8.05 -22.08
N ALA A 18 -3.33 8.01 -21.59
CA ALA A 18 -2.92 6.98 -20.67
C ALA A 18 -3.82 7.11 -19.44
N SER A 19 -4.72 6.15 -19.25
CA SER A 19 -5.50 6.03 -18.02
C SER A 19 -4.51 5.63 -16.94
N TYR A 20 -4.17 6.55 -16.06
CA TYR A 20 -3.37 6.27 -14.89
C TYR A 20 -4.32 5.84 -13.79
N ALA A 21 -4.29 4.56 -13.42
CA ALA A 21 -4.89 4.08 -12.18
C ALA A 21 -4.38 4.90 -10.99
N GLY A 22 -5.08 4.87 -9.85
CA GLY A 22 -4.61 5.53 -8.64
C GLY A 22 -3.19 5.11 -8.29
N GLU A 23 -2.41 6.01 -7.71
CA GLU A 23 -0.99 5.80 -7.35
C GLU A 23 -0.81 5.95 -5.85
N ALA A 24 0.12 5.19 -5.25
CA ALA A 24 0.60 5.42 -3.88
C ALA A 24 2.07 5.80 -3.89
N LYS A 25 2.42 6.85 -3.13
CA LYS A 25 3.79 7.33 -2.93
C LYS A 25 4.12 7.27 -1.44
N ILE A 26 5.01 6.36 -1.06
CA ILE A 26 5.31 6.08 0.33
C ILE A 26 6.71 6.58 0.66
N LYS A 27 6.81 7.39 1.70
CA LYS A 27 8.06 7.85 2.28
C LYS A 27 8.35 7.08 3.55
N TRP A 28 9.56 6.57 3.68
CA TRP A 28 10.04 5.83 4.84
C TRP A 28 11.06 6.66 5.63
N GLY A 29 11.03 6.52 6.96
CA GLY A 29 12.10 6.96 7.85
C GLY A 29 13.25 5.96 7.92
N ASP A 30 14.10 6.10 8.93
CA ASP A 30 15.10 5.05 9.22
C ASP A 30 14.40 3.87 9.91
N LEU A 31 14.39 2.72 9.25
CA LEU A 31 13.76 1.51 9.77
C LEU A 31 14.43 0.98 11.05
N ASN A 32 15.61 1.50 11.40
CA ASN A 32 16.27 1.17 12.66
C ASN A 32 15.59 1.81 13.87
N ASP A 33 14.88 2.91 13.65
CA ASP A 33 14.18 3.67 14.68
C ASP A 33 12.75 3.15 14.90
N TYR A 34 12.25 2.25 14.03
CA TYR A 34 10.91 1.69 14.14
C TYR A 34 10.84 0.61 15.23
N ALA A 35 9.66 0.44 15.81
CA ALA A 35 9.42 -0.47 16.94
C ALA A 35 9.86 -1.91 16.65
N ASP A 36 9.45 -2.49 15.52
CA ASP A 36 9.96 -3.77 15.04
C ASP A 36 9.95 -3.89 13.51
N ALA A 37 11.03 -3.43 12.88
CA ALA A 37 11.33 -3.70 11.47
C ALA A 37 12.56 -4.62 11.35
N ARG A 38 12.71 -5.59 12.26
CA ARG A 38 13.91 -6.46 12.36
C ARG A 38 13.77 -7.72 11.52
N PRO A 39 14.85 -8.15 10.85
CA PRO A 39 14.91 -9.48 10.27
C PRO A 39 14.98 -10.55 11.37
N ALA A 40 14.62 -11.78 11.04
CA ALA A 40 15.00 -12.95 11.81
C ALA A 40 16.41 -13.42 11.36
N ASN A 41 16.54 -14.61 10.80
CA ASN A 41 17.82 -15.21 10.43
C ASN A 41 18.33 -14.74 9.06
N GLU A 42 18.46 -13.42 8.86
CA GLU A 42 18.95 -12.84 7.60
C GLU A 42 19.65 -11.49 7.80
N VAL A 43 20.39 -11.05 6.79
CA VAL A 43 21.11 -9.78 6.82
C VAL A 43 20.11 -8.60 6.79
N LYS A 44 20.34 -7.63 7.68
CA LYS A 44 19.44 -6.50 7.92
C LYS A 44 19.15 -5.66 6.67
N LYS A 45 20.18 -5.27 5.92
CA LYS A 45 20.01 -4.39 4.76
C LYS A 45 19.13 -5.00 3.66
N PRO A 46 19.38 -6.22 3.15
CA PRO A 46 18.49 -6.86 2.19
C PRO A 46 17.06 -7.07 2.70
N PHE A 47 16.90 -7.33 4.01
CA PHE A 47 15.58 -7.42 4.62
C PHE A 47 14.84 -6.09 4.54
N HIS A 48 15.47 -4.97 4.93
CA HIS A 48 14.88 -3.65 4.88
C HIS A 48 14.50 -3.25 3.45
N GLU A 49 15.37 -3.48 2.46
CA GLU A 49 15.08 -3.22 1.04
C GLU A 49 13.86 -4.01 0.56
N ARG A 50 13.77 -5.28 0.94
CA ARG A 50 12.63 -6.13 0.61
C ARG A 50 11.36 -5.69 1.34
N LEU A 51 11.46 -5.33 2.62
CA LEU A 51 10.34 -4.82 3.42
C LEU A 51 9.73 -3.58 2.75
N VAL A 52 10.54 -2.55 2.52
CA VAL A 52 10.10 -1.32 1.85
C VAL A 52 9.43 -1.64 0.53
N LYS A 53 10.10 -2.39 -0.34
CA LYS A 53 9.56 -2.78 -1.64
C LYS A 53 8.19 -3.47 -1.54
N ARG A 54 8.05 -4.43 -0.61
CA ARG A 54 6.80 -5.21 -0.45
C ARG A 54 5.65 -4.36 0.10
N PHE A 55 5.95 -3.45 1.01
CA PHE A 55 4.94 -2.52 1.52
C PHE A 55 4.54 -1.49 0.46
N ASP A 56 5.49 -0.91 -0.28
CA ASP A 56 5.21 0.00 -1.40
C ASP A 56 4.34 -0.69 -2.46
N GLU A 57 4.65 -1.93 -2.83
CA GLU A 57 3.84 -2.75 -3.72
C GLU A 57 2.42 -2.94 -3.18
N HIS A 58 2.27 -3.13 -1.87
CA HIS A 58 0.97 -3.34 -1.26
C HIS A 58 0.12 -2.04 -1.20
N PHE A 59 0.71 -0.91 -0.81
CA PHE A 59 0.03 0.38 -0.88
C PHE A 59 -0.38 0.73 -2.32
N ASN A 60 0.49 0.48 -3.29
CA ASN A 60 0.17 0.66 -4.71
C ASN A 60 -0.92 -0.31 -5.18
N TYR A 61 -0.95 -1.56 -4.69
CA TYR A 61 -2.03 -2.49 -4.97
C TYR A 61 -3.40 -1.92 -4.53
N GLU A 62 -3.50 -1.37 -3.32
CA GLU A 62 -4.73 -0.73 -2.83
C GLU A 62 -5.11 0.48 -3.70
N ALA A 63 -4.17 1.38 -3.97
CA ALA A 63 -4.40 2.56 -4.79
C ALA A 63 -4.86 2.21 -6.22
N GLN A 64 -4.12 1.37 -6.92
CA GLN A 64 -4.38 1.02 -8.32
C GLN A 64 -5.68 0.25 -8.53
N ASN A 65 -6.08 -0.58 -7.57
CA ASN A 65 -7.29 -1.39 -7.72
C ASN A 65 -8.57 -0.67 -7.29
N ASN A 66 -8.48 0.32 -6.42
CA ASN A 66 -9.65 0.87 -5.75
C ASN A 66 -9.81 2.40 -5.88
N LEU A 67 -8.71 3.16 -5.96
CA LEU A 67 -8.81 4.62 -6.16
C LEU A 67 -9.14 4.96 -7.63
N PRO A 68 -9.89 6.05 -7.87
CA PRO A 68 -10.12 6.56 -9.21
C PRO A 68 -8.82 6.94 -9.92
N ASP A 69 -8.89 6.97 -11.26
CA ASP A 69 -7.78 7.35 -12.11
C ASP A 69 -7.25 8.75 -11.76
N GLY A 70 -5.94 8.87 -11.64
CA GLY A 70 -5.25 10.13 -11.34
C GLY A 70 -5.26 10.53 -9.86
N TYR A 71 -5.86 9.74 -8.97
CA TYR A 71 -5.74 9.98 -7.53
C TYR A 71 -4.38 9.54 -7.03
N VAL A 72 -3.79 10.33 -6.12
CA VAL A 72 -2.48 10.04 -5.53
C VAL A 72 -2.60 9.97 -4.01
N PHE A 73 -2.28 8.80 -3.46
CA PHE A 73 -2.16 8.57 -2.03
C PHE A 73 -0.70 8.75 -1.62
N ASN A 74 -0.40 9.83 -0.91
CA ASN A 74 0.92 10.07 -0.34
C ASN A 74 0.90 9.66 1.14
N ALA A 75 1.89 8.90 1.60
CA ALA A 75 2.04 8.60 3.02
C ALA A 75 3.50 8.70 3.47
N GLU A 76 3.69 9.07 4.73
CA GLU A 76 4.98 9.00 5.41
C GLU A 76 4.86 8.09 6.62
N ILE A 77 5.57 6.96 6.58
CA ILE A 77 5.56 5.96 7.65
C ILE A 77 6.38 6.51 8.83
N LYS A 78 5.75 6.56 9.99
CA LYS A 78 6.33 7.08 11.24
C LYS A 78 6.83 5.95 12.13
N ASP A 79 6.11 4.82 12.16
CA ASP A 79 6.50 3.64 12.92
C ASP A 79 5.90 2.38 12.30
N LEU A 80 6.57 1.26 12.52
CA LEU A 80 6.14 -0.06 12.09
C LEU A 80 6.55 -1.10 13.14
N ASP A 81 5.56 -1.88 13.57
CA ASP A 81 5.73 -3.04 14.44
C ASP A 81 5.14 -4.26 13.70
N LEU A 82 6.02 -5.08 13.15
CA LEU A 82 5.64 -6.23 12.33
C LEU A 82 4.96 -7.30 13.19
N ALA A 83 3.95 -7.97 12.62
CA ALA A 83 3.30 -9.11 13.25
C ALA A 83 4.32 -10.16 13.72
N GLY A 84 4.15 -10.64 14.96
CA GLY A 84 5.08 -11.56 15.59
C GLY A 84 6.30 -10.86 16.20
N ASP A 85 7.17 -11.63 16.85
CA ASP A 85 8.41 -11.13 17.47
C ASP A 85 9.58 -12.04 17.14
N VAL A 86 10.78 -11.46 16.98
CA VAL A 86 12.01 -12.22 16.70
C VAL A 86 12.55 -12.83 17.98
N ARG A 87 12.63 -14.17 18.00
CA ARG A 87 13.22 -14.93 19.09
C ARG A 87 14.68 -15.22 18.81
N TYR A 88 15.50 -14.83 19.76
CA TYR A 88 16.95 -15.06 19.73
C TYR A 88 17.29 -16.47 20.23
N GLY A 89 18.22 -17.13 19.55
CA GLY A 89 18.69 -18.46 19.88
C GLY A 89 19.80 -18.91 18.91
N MET A 90 20.03 -20.21 18.79
CA MET A 90 20.96 -20.74 17.78
C MET A 90 20.49 -20.42 16.34
N ASN A 91 19.18 -20.36 16.14
CA ASN A 91 18.55 -19.84 14.92
C ASN A 91 17.52 -18.80 15.35
N GLU A 92 17.55 -17.64 14.70
CA GLU A 92 16.55 -16.61 14.91
C GLU A 92 15.33 -16.86 14.00
N PHE A 93 14.15 -16.74 14.55
CA PHE A 93 12.89 -16.88 13.79
C PHE A 93 11.80 -15.98 14.37
N ARG A 94 10.92 -15.51 13.51
CA ARG A 94 9.77 -14.69 13.91
C ARG A 94 8.62 -15.59 14.37
N VAL A 95 8.21 -15.39 15.61
CA VAL A 95 7.15 -16.19 16.27
C VAL A 95 5.85 -15.38 16.27
N MET A 96 4.80 -15.95 15.70
CA MET A 96 3.46 -15.39 15.75
C MET A 96 2.79 -15.79 17.07
N LYS A 97 2.35 -14.81 17.86
CA LYS A 97 1.56 -14.99 19.08
C LYS A 97 0.54 -13.86 19.21
N PRO A 98 -0.62 -14.08 19.84
CA PRO A 98 -1.65 -13.04 19.98
C PRO A 98 -1.20 -11.75 20.65
N ILE A 99 -0.13 -11.79 21.45
CA ILE A 99 0.43 -10.61 22.12
C ILE A 99 1.38 -9.77 21.24
N TYR A 100 1.84 -10.30 20.10
CA TYR A 100 2.76 -9.64 19.18
C TYR A 100 1.97 -9.13 17.97
N ILE A 101 1.17 -8.11 18.23
CA ILE A 101 0.20 -7.57 17.27
C ILE A 101 0.88 -6.68 16.24
N PRO A 102 0.46 -6.72 14.97
CA PRO A 102 0.93 -5.77 13.97
C PRO A 102 0.42 -4.36 14.28
N ARG A 103 1.27 -3.36 14.10
CA ARG A 103 0.94 -1.93 14.20
C ARG A 103 1.67 -1.15 13.13
N ILE A 104 1.01 -0.17 12.55
CA ILE A 104 1.64 0.81 11.67
C ILE A 104 1.11 2.21 11.99
N GLU A 105 2.03 3.17 12.03
CA GLU A 105 1.73 4.59 12.19
C GLU A 105 2.24 5.37 10.98
N PHE A 106 1.38 6.20 10.40
CA PHE A 106 1.73 7.03 9.25
C PHE A 106 0.89 8.30 9.17
N THR A 107 1.42 9.31 8.52
CA THR A 107 0.63 10.46 8.06
C THR A 107 0.29 10.25 6.60
N TYR A 108 -0.87 10.73 6.15
CA TYR A 108 -1.25 10.62 4.75
C TYR A 108 -1.94 11.87 4.21
N SER A 109 -1.91 12.00 2.90
CA SER A 109 -2.67 12.95 2.12
C SER A 109 -3.10 12.29 0.81
N LEU A 110 -4.41 12.29 0.54
CA LEU A 110 -4.98 11.83 -0.72
C LEU A 110 -5.39 13.03 -1.56
N THR A 111 -4.91 13.08 -2.79
CA THR A 111 -5.26 14.12 -3.75
C THR A 111 -5.99 13.54 -4.95
N ASP A 112 -6.88 14.33 -5.55
CA ASP A 112 -7.49 14.01 -6.83
C ASP A 112 -6.56 14.31 -8.02
N LYS A 113 -7.04 14.07 -9.24
CA LYS A 113 -6.30 14.31 -10.49
C LYS A 113 -5.89 15.78 -10.72
N ASP A 114 -6.55 16.72 -10.06
CA ASP A 114 -6.30 18.17 -10.17
C ASP A 114 -5.39 18.66 -9.03
N GLY A 115 -4.92 17.76 -8.16
CA GLY A 115 -4.05 18.03 -7.03
C GLY A 115 -4.77 18.57 -5.79
N LYS A 116 -6.10 18.56 -5.78
CA LYS A 116 -6.90 18.97 -4.63
C LYS A 116 -6.84 17.88 -3.56
N VAL A 117 -6.54 18.27 -2.32
CA VAL A 117 -6.59 17.36 -1.17
C VAL A 117 -8.05 16.98 -0.87
N LEU A 118 -8.33 15.69 -0.85
CA LEU A 118 -9.64 15.11 -0.55
C LEU A 118 -9.74 14.61 0.88
N SER A 119 -8.66 14.02 1.40
CA SER A 119 -8.55 13.55 2.78
C SER A 119 -7.10 13.60 3.20
N GLU A 120 -6.84 13.90 4.47
CA GLU A 120 -5.51 13.87 5.08
C GLU A 120 -5.63 13.58 6.58
N GLY A 121 -4.60 13.01 7.17
CA GLY A 121 -4.61 12.74 8.60
C GLY A 121 -3.42 11.96 9.12
N ASN A 122 -3.48 11.69 10.42
CA ASN A 122 -2.56 10.80 11.12
C ASN A 122 -3.27 9.50 11.44
N VAL A 123 -2.62 8.39 11.16
CA VAL A 123 -3.16 7.04 11.32
C VAL A 123 -2.25 6.25 12.26
N ASP A 124 -2.83 5.65 13.28
CA ASP A 124 -2.19 4.68 14.17
C ASP A 124 -3.12 3.48 14.28
N ILE A 125 -2.82 2.43 13.54
CA ILE A 125 -3.66 1.22 13.46
C ILE A 125 -2.92 -0.01 13.95
N LYS A 126 -3.69 -0.91 14.59
CA LYS A 126 -3.21 -2.18 15.12
C LYS A 126 -4.30 -3.24 15.03
N ASP A 127 -3.94 -4.49 14.86
CA ASP A 127 -4.89 -5.61 14.83
C ASP A 127 -4.66 -6.53 16.04
N MET A 128 -5.40 -6.30 17.12
CA MET A 128 -5.32 -7.09 18.35
C MET A 128 -5.85 -8.52 18.18
N GLY A 129 -6.72 -8.74 17.21
CA GLY A 129 -7.32 -10.04 16.89
C GLY A 129 -6.75 -10.68 15.62
N TYR A 130 -5.52 -10.36 15.24
CA TYR A 130 -4.96 -10.77 13.96
C TYR A 130 -4.86 -12.30 13.79
N MET A 131 -4.77 -13.04 14.89
CA MET A 131 -4.74 -14.51 14.89
C MET A 131 -6.10 -15.17 15.13
N ASP A 132 -7.13 -14.42 15.54
CA ASP A 132 -8.44 -14.98 15.90
C ASP A 132 -9.29 -15.28 14.66
N ARG A 133 -8.93 -14.72 13.52
CA ARG A 133 -9.63 -14.93 12.25
C ARG A 133 -9.13 -16.21 11.59
N MET A 134 -10.04 -16.88 10.87
CA MET A 134 -9.69 -18.08 10.11
C MET A 134 -8.48 -17.78 9.21
N ALA A 135 -7.42 -18.58 9.35
CA ALA A 135 -6.20 -18.41 8.57
C ALA A 135 -6.52 -18.51 7.07
N SER A 136 -6.14 -17.49 6.32
CA SER A 136 -6.19 -17.54 4.86
C SER A 136 -5.12 -18.53 4.35
N ILE A 137 -5.33 -19.09 3.18
CA ILE A 137 -4.32 -19.88 2.43
C ILE A 137 -3.03 -19.09 2.15
N HIS A 138 -3.03 -17.80 2.45
CA HIS A 138 -1.90 -16.87 2.26
C HIS A 138 -1.25 -16.43 3.57
N SER A 139 -1.70 -16.94 4.71
CA SER A 139 -1.18 -16.55 6.04
C SER A 139 0.28 -16.96 6.26
N ASP A 140 0.82 -17.85 5.45
CA ASP A 140 2.23 -18.25 5.39
C ASP A 140 3.14 -17.26 4.65
N LYS A 141 2.53 -16.32 3.90
CA LYS A 141 3.30 -15.29 3.19
C LYS A 141 3.83 -14.25 4.15
N GLN A 142 5.10 -13.87 3.92
CA GLN A 142 5.74 -12.80 4.66
C GLN A 142 4.91 -11.50 4.63
N PHE A 143 4.74 -10.86 5.79
CA PHE A 143 3.97 -9.62 6.00
C PHE A 143 2.46 -9.76 5.74
N TYR A 144 1.90 -10.97 5.69
CA TYR A 144 0.47 -11.16 5.41
C TYR A 144 -0.43 -10.39 6.39
N TYR A 145 -0.15 -10.47 7.68
CA TYR A 145 -0.97 -9.81 8.71
C TYR A 145 -0.84 -8.30 8.69
N ASP A 146 0.35 -7.81 8.38
CA ASP A 146 0.63 -6.37 8.22
C ASP A 146 -0.11 -5.81 6.99
N PHE A 147 -0.07 -6.50 5.87
CA PHE A 147 -0.82 -6.13 4.66
C PHE A 147 -2.32 -6.17 4.88
N ARG A 148 -2.83 -7.17 5.60
CA ARG A 148 -4.24 -7.24 5.95
C ARG A 148 -4.66 -6.05 6.83
N LEU A 149 -3.83 -5.63 7.78
CA LEU A 149 -4.08 -4.45 8.61
C LEU A 149 -4.21 -3.19 7.76
N ILE A 150 -3.27 -2.95 6.84
CA ILE A 150 -3.30 -1.82 5.90
C ILE A 150 -4.56 -1.87 5.03
N SER A 151 -4.85 -3.02 4.41
CA SER A 151 -6.04 -3.19 3.55
C SER A 151 -7.34 -2.97 4.31
N SER A 152 -7.43 -3.44 5.56
CA SER A 152 -8.61 -3.20 6.39
C SER A 152 -8.82 -1.71 6.64
N TRP A 153 -7.76 -0.95 6.90
CA TRP A 153 -7.88 0.50 7.09
C TRP A 153 -8.37 1.21 5.81
N PHE A 154 -7.83 0.85 4.65
CA PHE A 154 -8.31 1.40 3.39
C PHE A 154 -9.80 1.09 3.18
N GLN A 155 -10.20 -0.17 3.39
CA GLN A 155 -11.55 -0.67 3.10
C GLN A 155 -12.60 -0.24 4.12
N ASP A 156 -12.21 -0.13 5.39
CA ASP A 156 -13.16 0.13 6.48
C ASP A 156 -13.17 1.61 6.91
N THR A 157 -12.16 2.40 6.48
CA THR A 157 -12.02 3.81 6.87
C THR A 157 -11.94 4.73 5.65
N LEU A 158 -10.86 4.67 4.86
CA LEU A 158 -10.59 5.67 3.81
C LEU A 158 -11.62 5.59 2.68
N TYR A 159 -11.91 4.41 2.15
CA TYR A 159 -12.84 4.28 1.02
C TYR A 159 -14.27 4.68 1.38
N PRO A 160 -14.86 4.26 2.53
CA PRO A 160 -16.17 4.74 2.95
C PRO A 160 -16.25 6.25 3.16
N GLU A 161 -15.21 6.87 3.74
CA GLU A 161 -15.13 8.34 3.92
C GLU A 161 -15.24 9.08 2.59
N LEU A 162 -14.71 8.49 1.52
CA LEU A 162 -14.71 9.07 0.17
C LEU A 162 -15.88 8.61 -0.69
N GLY A 163 -16.77 7.74 -0.18
CA GLY A 163 -17.84 7.12 -0.93
C GLY A 163 -17.35 6.17 -2.03
N ILE A 164 -16.15 5.60 -1.87
CA ILE A 164 -15.55 4.64 -2.81
C ILE A 164 -15.95 3.22 -2.40
N GLU A 165 -16.56 2.48 -3.32
CA GLU A 165 -16.78 1.04 -3.15
C GLU A 165 -15.56 0.27 -3.65
N PRO A 166 -14.85 -0.50 -2.79
CA PRO A 166 -13.67 -1.23 -3.21
C PRO A 166 -14.02 -2.32 -4.23
N LYS A 167 -13.36 -2.29 -5.38
CA LYS A 167 -13.51 -3.29 -6.45
C LYS A 167 -12.94 -4.66 -6.06
N LYS A 168 -11.93 -4.66 -5.19
CA LYS A 168 -11.29 -5.87 -4.65
C LYS A 168 -11.12 -5.74 -3.16
N LYS A 169 -11.57 -6.75 -2.43
CA LYS A 169 -11.31 -6.88 -0.99
C LYS A 169 -10.08 -7.77 -0.79
N TYR A 170 -9.17 -7.32 0.04
CA TYR A 170 -8.06 -8.14 0.50
C TYR A 170 -8.60 -9.18 1.50
N ARG A 171 -8.54 -10.46 1.15
CA ARG A 171 -9.02 -11.57 1.98
C ARG A 171 -7.86 -12.51 2.33
#